data_062b115a2a2d519ac2017e132106ed94
#
_entry.id   062b115a2a2d519ac2017e132106ed94
#
_cell.length_a   1.000
_cell.length_b   1.000
_cell.length_c   1.000
_cell.angle_alpha   90.00
_cell.angle_beta   90.00
_cell.angle_gamma   90.00
#
_symmetry.space_group_name_H-M   'P 1'
#
loop_
_entity.id
_entity.type
_entity.pdbx_description
1 polymer ?
#
loop_
_entity_poly.entity_id
_entity_poly.type
_entity_poly.pdbx_seq_one_letter_code
_entity_poly.pdbx_strand_id
1 'polypeptide(L)'
;MSQTFYASDTVFSVTQLTNYIKDIIEGNFPEVILEAEISNYRPSSSGHVYFVLKDSQAQIQAVMWKSTAARLKFSPKDGNLVRVKGRLSVYAARGNYQIVIDSMELAGSGNILLMLEERKKRLAGEGIFNEANKIPLPAFPKTVGVVTSTTGAAIRDILQITRRRNKYVDIIIFPAVVQGDAAAQSIVRQIECANEFKMCDVLIVGRGGGSLEDLLPFSEESVVHAVAASKIPVISAVGHEIDWSLCDFAADRRAPTPSAAAEIAVPILDDALYFLEQKKSEFESEIRRRVENLKLMIKEFSPETMELKFRSIEQPLLQRFDSAKESLLSNMTERVNGAKTLLEKQILILENASPAALFERGYSMVRNSYNT
;
A
#
# COMPACT_ATOMS: atom_id res chain seq x y z
N MET A 1 -42.65 -13.09 41.12
CA MET A 1 -43.98 -13.49 41.67
C MET A 1 -44.89 -13.71 40.48
N SER A 2 -45.15 -14.98 40.17
CA SER A 2 -46.07 -15.39 39.08
C SER A 2 -47.49 -15.16 39.56
N GLN A 3 -48.12 -14.11 39.11
CA GLN A 3 -49.58 -13.98 39.28
C GLN A 3 -50.24 -14.90 38.25
N THR A 4 -50.71 -16.06 38.75
CA THR A 4 -51.60 -16.95 38.00
C THR A 4 -52.97 -16.27 37.96
N PHE A 5 -53.30 -15.66 36.81
CA PHE A 5 -54.67 -15.13 36.61
C PHE A 5 -55.61 -16.29 36.27
N TYR A 6 -56.37 -16.71 37.21
CA TYR A 6 -57.59 -17.51 36.98
C TYR A 6 -58.63 -16.62 36.32
N ALA A 7 -58.90 -16.83 35.04
CA ALA A 7 -59.99 -16.18 34.33
C ALA A 7 -61.33 -16.84 34.75
N SER A 8 -61.92 -16.38 35.83
CA SER A 8 -63.30 -16.71 36.13
C SER A 8 -64.18 -15.60 35.55
N ASP A 9 -65.03 -15.94 34.58
CA ASP A 9 -66.21 -15.24 34.09
C ASP A 9 -66.09 -13.78 33.60
N THR A 10 -64.91 -13.27 33.30
CA THR A 10 -64.77 -11.91 32.76
C THR A 10 -64.74 -11.99 31.20
N VAL A 11 -65.79 -11.45 30.60
CA VAL A 11 -65.91 -11.32 29.15
C VAL A 11 -65.09 -10.11 28.69
N PHE A 12 -64.00 -10.35 27.98
CA PHE A 12 -63.14 -9.30 27.37
C PHE A 12 -63.64 -8.96 25.96
N SER A 13 -63.63 -7.70 25.59
CA SER A 13 -63.63 -7.35 24.16
C SER A 13 -62.30 -7.69 23.52
N VAL A 14 -62.26 -7.88 22.18
CA VAL A 14 -61.02 -8.14 21.44
C VAL A 14 -59.96 -7.07 21.72
N THR A 15 -60.36 -5.80 21.76
CA THR A 15 -59.50 -4.67 22.07
C THR A 15 -58.89 -4.76 23.48
N GLN A 16 -59.72 -5.08 24.46
CA GLN A 16 -59.28 -5.21 25.86
C GLN A 16 -58.26 -6.37 26.01
N LEU A 17 -58.54 -7.51 25.41
CA LEU A 17 -57.62 -8.66 25.43
C LEU A 17 -56.32 -8.34 24.73
N THR A 18 -56.37 -7.71 23.56
CA THR A 18 -55.18 -7.33 22.79
C THR A 18 -54.34 -6.32 23.55
N ASN A 19 -54.92 -5.32 24.18
CA ASN A 19 -54.19 -4.35 25.01
C ASN A 19 -53.55 -5.03 26.22
N TYR A 20 -54.24 -5.95 26.85
CA TYR A 20 -53.69 -6.72 27.98
C TYR A 20 -52.47 -7.57 27.56
N ILE A 21 -52.56 -8.27 26.42
CA ILE A 21 -51.45 -9.03 25.86
C ILE A 21 -50.27 -8.08 25.53
N LYS A 22 -50.58 -6.92 24.97
CA LYS A 22 -49.56 -5.90 24.65
C LYS A 22 -48.81 -5.47 25.90
N ASP A 23 -49.55 -5.11 26.98
CA ASP A 23 -48.94 -4.66 28.22
C ASP A 23 -48.05 -5.75 28.86
N ILE A 24 -48.48 -7.01 28.79
CA ILE A 24 -47.71 -8.13 29.28
C ILE A 24 -46.42 -8.32 28.45
N ILE A 25 -46.52 -8.30 27.13
CA ILE A 25 -45.39 -8.51 26.25
C ILE A 25 -44.38 -7.35 26.35
N GLU A 26 -44.85 -6.13 26.21
CA GLU A 26 -44.00 -4.93 26.26
C GLU A 26 -43.38 -4.70 27.65
N GLY A 27 -44.09 -5.07 28.71
CA GLY A 27 -43.62 -4.93 30.10
C GLY A 27 -42.57 -5.98 30.50
N ASN A 28 -42.67 -7.21 29.98
CA ASN A 28 -41.72 -8.27 30.32
C ASN A 28 -40.51 -8.34 29.40
N PHE A 29 -40.55 -7.76 28.20
CA PHE A 29 -39.47 -7.76 27.21
C PHE A 29 -39.11 -6.33 26.78
N PRO A 30 -38.60 -5.50 27.69
CA PRO A 30 -38.29 -4.11 27.39
C PRO A 30 -37.13 -3.98 26.40
N GLU A 31 -36.22 -4.96 26.36
CA GLU A 31 -35.14 -5.06 25.41
C GLU A 31 -34.85 -6.55 25.07
N VAL A 32 -34.68 -6.84 23.78
CA VAL A 32 -34.42 -8.19 23.30
C VAL A 32 -33.27 -8.15 22.30
N ILE A 33 -32.36 -9.10 22.42
CA ILE A 33 -31.30 -9.33 21.45
C ILE A 33 -31.60 -10.66 20.77
N LEU A 34 -31.68 -10.65 19.42
CA LEU A 34 -31.93 -11.83 18.61
C LEU A 34 -30.79 -11.99 17.57
N GLU A 35 -30.48 -13.24 17.30
CA GLU A 35 -29.63 -13.61 16.14
C GLU A 35 -30.52 -14.43 15.20
N ALA A 36 -30.67 -13.96 13.96
CA ALA A 36 -31.63 -14.52 13.02
C ALA A 36 -31.26 -14.16 11.56
N GLU A 37 -31.75 -14.92 10.61
CA GLU A 37 -31.64 -14.66 9.18
C GLU A 37 -32.72 -13.67 8.71
N ILE A 38 -32.31 -12.67 7.91
CA ILE A 38 -33.25 -11.74 7.25
C ILE A 38 -33.95 -12.46 6.10
N SER A 39 -35.28 -12.24 6.04
CA SER A 39 -36.10 -12.71 4.93
C SER A 39 -37.13 -11.66 4.58
N ASN A 40 -37.51 -11.59 3.32
CA ASN A 40 -38.58 -10.69 2.80
C ASN A 40 -38.31 -9.21 3.11
N TYR A 41 -37.08 -8.76 2.86
CA TYR A 41 -36.65 -7.39 3.10
C TYR A 41 -37.33 -6.40 2.15
N ARG A 42 -38.12 -5.46 2.66
CA ARG A 42 -38.90 -4.51 1.88
C ARG A 42 -38.74 -3.08 2.41
N PRO A 43 -37.91 -2.25 1.78
CA PRO A 43 -37.91 -0.82 2.07
C PRO A 43 -39.18 -0.18 1.55
N SER A 44 -39.83 0.60 2.43
CA SER A 44 -41.03 1.38 2.08
C SER A 44 -40.64 2.72 1.47
N SER A 45 -41.54 3.30 0.66
CA SER A 45 -41.39 4.66 0.12
C SER A 45 -41.25 5.73 1.22
N SER A 46 -41.77 5.48 2.43
CA SER A 46 -41.61 6.35 3.61
C SER A 46 -40.21 6.26 4.25
N GLY A 47 -39.35 5.33 3.80
CA GLY A 47 -38.01 5.08 4.35
C GLY A 47 -38.00 4.15 5.57
N HIS A 48 -39.15 3.64 6.00
CA HIS A 48 -39.20 2.56 6.99
C HIS A 48 -38.93 1.23 6.30
N VAL A 49 -38.37 0.28 7.04
CA VAL A 49 -38.03 -1.04 6.49
C VAL A 49 -38.81 -2.10 7.25
N TYR A 50 -39.46 -3.00 6.49
CA TYR A 50 -40.20 -4.14 7.01
C TYR A 50 -39.53 -5.42 6.47
N PHE A 51 -39.31 -6.37 7.36
CA PHE A 51 -38.75 -7.66 7.02
C PHE A 51 -39.14 -8.72 8.05
N VAL A 52 -38.72 -9.94 7.82
CA VAL A 52 -38.95 -11.07 8.71
C VAL A 52 -37.59 -11.53 9.22
N LEU A 53 -37.50 -11.76 10.51
CA LEU A 53 -36.39 -12.46 11.13
C LEU A 53 -36.82 -13.90 11.36
N LYS A 54 -36.04 -14.85 10.83
CA LYS A 54 -36.33 -16.29 10.92
C LYS A 54 -35.15 -17.07 11.45
N ASP A 55 -35.42 -18.17 12.10
CA ASP A 55 -34.49 -19.25 12.35
C ASP A 55 -35.01 -20.56 11.70
N SER A 56 -34.47 -21.71 12.10
CA SER A 56 -34.87 -23.01 11.55
C SER A 56 -36.29 -23.43 11.92
N GLN A 57 -36.96 -22.80 12.94
CA GLN A 57 -38.22 -23.25 13.49
C GLN A 57 -39.27 -22.14 13.61
N ALA A 58 -38.87 -20.90 13.69
CA ALA A 58 -39.74 -19.78 13.96
C ALA A 58 -39.44 -18.55 13.13
N GLN A 59 -40.41 -17.65 13.05
CA GLN A 59 -40.21 -16.35 12.41
C GLN A 59 -40.95 -15.23 13.19
N ILE A 60 -40.36 -14.03 13.16
CA ILE A 60 -40.98 -12.83 13.75
C ILE A 60 -40.91 -11.67 12.76
N GLN A 61 -41.96 -10.88 12.69
CA GLN A 61 -41.98 -9.64 11.93
C GLN A 61 -41.06 -8.60 12.57
N ALA A 62 -40.28 -7.89 11.73
CA ALA A 62 -39.36 -6.87 12.17
C ALA A 62 -39.68 -5.54 11.48
N VAL A 63 -39.62 -4.47 12.25
CA VAL A 63 -39.78 -3.10 11.78
C VAL A 63 -38.56 -2.28 12.17
N MET A 64 -37.99 -1.56 11.20
CA MET A 64 -36.92 -0.62 11.45
C MET A 64 -37.32 0.76 10.95
N TRP A 65 -37.24 1.75 11.83
CA TRP A 65 -37.56 3.11 11.47
C TRP A 65 -36.50 3.75 10.58
N LYS A 66 -36.89 4.74 9.79
CA LYS A 66 -35.99 5.47 8.85
C LYS A 66 -34.72 5.98 9.53
N SER A 67 -34.82 6.52 10.73
CA SER A 67 -33.68 7.03 11.50
C SER A 67 -32.68 5.95 11.88
N THR A 68 -33.12 4.75 12.16
CA THR A 68 -32.31 3.58 12.47
C THR A 68 -31.71 2.99 11.18
N ALA A 69 -32.54 2.85 10.14
CA ALA A 69 -32.11 2.35 8.85
C ALA A 69 -30.99 3.22 8.22
N ALA A 70 -31.08 4.54 8.37
CA ALA A 70 -30.06 5.48 7.88
C ALA A 70 -28.70 5.39 8.62
N ARG A 71 -28.67 4.79 9.80
CA ARG A 71 -27.44 4.61 10.61
C ARG A 71 -26.76 3.27 10.39
N LEU A 72 -27.32 2.39 9.58
CA LEU A 72 -26.73 1.10 9.29
C LEU A 72 -25.43 1.28 8.50
N LYS A 73 -24.41 0.54 8.91
CA LYS A 73 -23.09 0.51 8.25
C LYS A 73 -23.01 -0.49 7.07
N PHE A 74 -24.09 -1.25 6.85
CA PHE A 74 -24.18 -2.24 5.78
C PHE A 74 -25.57 -2.18 5.13
N SER A 75 -25.70 -2.76 3.93
CA SER A 75 -26.96 -2.86 3.20
C SER A 75 -27.59 -4.23 3.45
N PRO A 76 -28.66 -4.33 4.25
CA PRO A 76 -29.30 -5.62 4.55
C PRO A 76 -29.90 -6.24 3.28
N LYS A 77 -29.79 -7.58 3.18
CA LYS A 77 -30.36 -8.39 2.10
C LYS A 77 -30.95 -9.66 2.69
N ASP A 78 -31.87 -10.26 1.93
CA ASP A 78 -32.39 -11.59 2.26
C ASP A 78 -31.24 -12.59 2.33
N GLY A 79 -31.28 -13.47 3.36
CA GLY A 79 -30.22 -14.43 3.64
C GLY A 79 -29.11 -13.93 4.57
N ASN A 80 -29.05 -12.64 4.89
CA ASN A 80 -28.06 -12.17 5.87
C ASN A 80 -28.39 -12.65 7.28
N LEU A 81 -27.41 -13.26 7.95
CA LEU A 81 -27.50 -13.56 9.38
C LEU A 81 -27.15 -12.29 10.16
N VAL A 82 -28.05 -11.83 11.00
CA VAL A 82 -27.91 -10.56 11.73
C VAL A 82 -28.17 -10.74 13.22
N ARG A 83 -27.46 -9.95 14.02
CA ARG A 83 -27.76 -9.71 15.42
C ARG A 83 -28.49 -8.40 15.52
N VAL A 84 -29.72 -8.47 16.02
CA VAL A 84 -30.59 -7.32 16.20
C VAL A 84 -30.85 -7.09 17.67
N LYS A 85 -30.90 -5.82 18.05
CA LYS A 85 -31.32 -5.35 19.36
C LYS A 85 -32.56 -4.47 19.18
N GLY A 86 -33.59 -4.76 19.92
CA GLY A 86 -34.86 -4.06 19.78
C GLY A 86 -35.84 -4.35 20.90
N ARG A 87 -37.07 -3.94 20.69
CA ARG A 87 -38.18 -4.10 21.64
C ARG A 87 -39.30 -4.87 20.99
N LEU A 88 -39.90 -5.80 21.73
CA LEU A 88 -41.13 -6.43 21.29
C LEU A 88 -42.29 -5.42 21.37
N SER A 89 -43.12 -5.44 20.36
CA SER A 89 -44.37 -4.64 20.33
C SER A 89 -45.47 -5.45 19.69
N VAL A 90 -46.70 -5.22 20.13
CA VAL A 90 -47.90 -5.82 19.56
C VAL A 90 -48.61 -4.81 18.67
N TYR A 91 -48.73 -5.17 17.39
CA TYR A 91 -49.53 -4.38 16.46
C TYR A 91 -51.04 -4.66 16.69
N ALA A 92 -51.64 -3.86 17.53
CA ALA A 92 -53.03 -4.09 18.06
C ALA A 92 -54.06 -4.28 16.96
N ALA A 93 -53.95 -3.58 15.82
CA ALA A 93 -54.92 -3.64 14.74
C ALA A 93 -54.99 -5.04 14.06
N ARG A 94 -53.93 -5.86 14.14
CA ARG A 94 -53.87 -7.19 13.55
C ARG A 94 -53.61 -8.31 14.56
N GLY A 95 -53.35 -7.97 15.82
CA GLY A 95 -53.04 -8.93 16.88
C GLY A 95 -51.68 -9.63 16.70
N ASN A 96 -50.83 -9.11 15.85
CA ASN A 96 -49.50 -9.70 15.60
C ASN A 96 -48.45 -9.07 16.50
N TYR A 97 -47.49 -9.88 16.99
CA TYR A 97 -46.30 -9.38 17.64
C TYR A 97 -45.19 -9.14 16.63
N GLN A 98 -44.41 -8.11 16.86
CA GLN A 98 -43.27 -7.72 16.02
C GLN A 98 -42.12 -7.19 16.88
N ILE A 99 -40.92 -7.18 16.32
CA ILE A 99 -39.76 -6.54 16.94
C ILE A 99 -39.51 -5.19 16.27
N VAL A 100 -39.45 -4.14 17.08
CA VAL A 100 -39.00 -2.81 16.63
C VAL A 100 -37.52 -2.73 16.87
N ILE A 101 -36.75 -2.59 15.81
CA ILE A 101 -35.29 -2.68 15.83
C ILE A 101 -34.68 -1.31 16.14
N ASP A 102 -33.87 -1.26 17.18
CA ASP A 102 -33.12 -0.09 17.62
C ASP A 102 -31.69 -0.11 17.03
N SER A 103 -31.06 -1.31 16.86
CA SER A 103 -29.79 -1.50 16.14
C SER A 103 -29.72 -2.89 15.51
N MET A 104 -28.91 -2.99 14.44
CA MET A 104 -28.69 -4.23 13.71
C MET A 104 -27.24 -4.28 13.21
N GLU A 105 -26.58 -5.42 13.34
CA GLU A 105 -25.24 -5.72 12.86
C GLU A 105 -25.20 -7.11 12.24
N LEU A 106 -24.23 -7.38 11.37
CA LEU A 106 -24.03 -8.73 10.83
C LEU A 106 -23.59 -9.66 11.98
N ALA A 107 -24.23 -10.82 12.07
CA ALA A 107 -23.88 -11.82 13.08
C ALA A 107 -22.47 -12.39 12.76
N GLY A 108 -21.63 -12.51 13.77
CA GLY A 108 -20.26 -12.99 13.60
C GLY A 108 -19.22 -11.90 13.38
N SER A 109 -19.59 -10.68 12.93
CA SER A 109 -18.62 -9.61 12.66
C SER A 109 -17.77 -9.23 13.89
N GLY A 110 -18.34 -9.26 15.08
CA GLY A 110 -17.61 -9.00 16.33
C GLY A 110 -16.53 -10.04 16.61
N ASN A 111 -16.81 -11.32 16.37
CA ASN A 111 -15.83 -12.39 16.54
C ASN A 111 -14.72 -12.34 15.50
N ILE A 112 -15.07 -11.98 14.24
CA ILE A 112 -14.08 -11.81 13.16
C ILE A 112 -13.10 -10.70 13.48
N LEU A 113 -13.59 -9.55 13.93
CA LEU A 113 -12.71 -8.42 14.28
C LEU A 113 -11.78 -8.76 15.45
N LEU A 114 -12.25 -9.42 16.48
CA LEU A 114 -11.41 -9.87 17.60
C LEU A 114 -10.33 -10.86 17.13
N MET A 115 -10.72 -11.83 16.31
CA MET A 115 -9.78 -12.80 15.71
C MET A 115 -8.71 -12.09 14.86
N LEU A 116 -9.09 -11.10 14.06
CA LEU A 116 -8.15 -10.33 13.24
C LEU A 116 -7.21 -9.49 14.11
N GLU A 117 -7.69 -8.92 15.21
CA GLU A 117 -6.84 -8.17 16.14
C GLU A 117 -5.83 -9.06 16.87
N GLU A 118 -6.25 -10.25 17.31
CA GLU A 118 -5.37 -11.23 17.94
C GLU A 118 -4.29 -11.72 16.95
N ARG A 119 -4.70 -12.04 15.72
CA ARG A 119 -3.81 -12.44 14.63
C ARG A 119 -2.81 -11.31 14.31
N LYS A 120 -3.27 -10.08 14.22
CA LYS A 120 -2.43 -8.91 14.02
C LYS A 120 -1.37 -8.75 15.10
N LYS A 121 -1.75 -8.88 16.37
CA LYS A 121 -0.82 -8.77 17.51
C LYS A 121 0.25 -9.86 17.46
N ARG A 122 -0.13 -11.09 17.12
CA ARG A 122 0.80 -12.21 17.01
C ARG A 122 1.82 -11.97 15.88
N LEU A 123 1.35 -11.67 14.68
CA LEU A 123 2.20 -11.42 13.51
C LEU A 123 3.09 -10.18 13.68
N ALA A 124 2.61 -9.16 14.39
CA ALA A 124 3.43 -8.02 14.76
C ALA A 124 4.54 -8.40 15.73
N GLY A 125 4.26 -9.33 16.66
CA GLY A 125 5.27 -9.90 17.58
C GLY A 125 6.37 -10.70 16.87
N GLU A 126 6.07 -11.29 15.72
CA GLU A 126 7.02 -11.96 14.83
C GLU A 126 7.85 -10.98 13.98
N GLY A 127 7.54 -9.68 14.02
CA GLY A 127 8.27 -8.66 13.29
C GLY A 127 7.94 -8.58 11.78
N ILE A 128 6.90 -9.26 11.32
CA ILE A 128 6.51 -9.35 9.89
C ILE A 128 6.18 -7.97 9.32
N PHE A 129 5.62 -7.08 10.13
CA PHE A 129 5.17 -5.74 9.71
C PHE A 129 6.26 -4.66 9.82
N ASN A 130 7.50 -5.03 10.14
CA ASN A 130 8.58 -4.06 10.29
C ASN A 130 8.89 -3.37 8.95
N GLU A 131 8.95 -2.06 8.97
CA GLU A 131 9.31 -1.22 7.82
C GLU A 131 10.70 -1.56 7.25
N ALA A 132 11.62 -2.01 8.10
CA ALA A 132 12.98 -2.41 7.69
C ALA A 132 13.01 -3.62 6.75
N ASN A 133 11.97 -4.45 6.75
CA ASN A 133 11.86 -5.63 5.90
C ASN A 133 11.25 -5.31 4.53
N LYS A 134 10.70 -4.11 4.35
CA LYS A 134 10.00 -3.73 3.11
C LYS A 134 10.97 -3.41 1.98
N ILE A 135 10.66 -3.96 0.82
CA ILE A 135 11.44 -3.80 -0.40
C ILE A 135 10.95 -2.55 -1.15
N PRO A 136 11.85 -1.61 -1.55
CA PRO A 136 11.45 -0.46 -2.33
C PRO A 136 10.96 -0.88 -3.73
N LEU A 137 9.91 -0.22 -4.21
CA LEU A 137 9.40 -0.45 -5.56
C LEU A 137 10.40 0.05 -6.61
N PRO A 138 10.61 -0.67 -7.71
CA PRO A 138 11.41 -0.19 -8.83
C PRO A 138 10.74 1.03 -9.48
N ALA A 139 11.53 2.05 -9.82
CA ALA A 139 11.03 3.27 -10.44
C ALA A 139 10.44 3.03 -11.85
N PHE A 140 10.98 2.06 -12.60
CA PHE A 140 10.57 1.70 -13.95
C PHE A 140 10.51 0.18 -14.10
N PRO A 141 9.44 -0.47 -13.61
CA PRO A 141 9.27 -1.90 -13.82
C PRO A 141 9.04 -2.20 -15.31
N LYS A 142 9.60 -3.29 -15.79
CA LYS A 142 9.32 -3.80 -17.14
C LYS A 142 8.09 -4.71 -17.13
N THR A 143 7.95 -5.47 -16.06
CA THR A 143 6.89 -6.48 -15.93
C THR A 143 6.21 -6.35 -14.57
N VAL A 144 4.89 -6.22 -14.59
CA VAL A 144 4.03 -6.19 -13.39
C VAL A 144 3.25 -7.49 -13.31
N GLY A 145 3.44 -8.23 -12.23
CA GLY A 145 2.63 -9.40 -11.91
C GLY A 145 1.34 -9.02 -11.21
N VAL A 146 0.24 -9.71 -11.47
CA VAL A 146 -1.05 -9.45 -10.84
C VAL A 146 -1.67 -10.76 -10.36
N VAL A 147 -1.75 -10.94 -9.03
CA VAL A 147 -2.44 -12.06 -8.38
C VAL A 147 -3.88 -11.65 -8.10
N THR A 148 -4.79 -12.09 -8.94
CA THR A 148 -6.22 -11.78 -8.84
C THR A 148 -7.06 -12.75 -9.66
N SER A 149 -8.39 -12.61 -9.57
CA SER A 149 -9.33 -13.35 -10.43
C SER A 149 -9.27 -12.85 -11.88
N THR A 150 -9.27 -13.76 -12.84
CA THR A 150 -9.23 -13.46 -14.27
C THR A 150 -10.49 -12.79 -14.81
N THR A 151 -11.62 -12.96 -14.13
CA THR A 151 -12.95 -12.47 -14.58
C THR A 151 -13.41 -11.20 -13.84
N GLY A 152 -12.65 -10.77 -12.81
CA GLY A 152 -13.02 -9.65 -11.94
C GLY A 152 -12.91 -8.28 -12.60
N ALA A 153 -13.53 -7.26 -11.97
CA ALA A 153 -13.35 -5.87 -12.35
C ALA A 153 -11.91 -5.39 -12.11
N ALA A 154 -11.28 -5.85 -11.02
CA ALA A 154 -9.94 -5.48 -10.61
C ALA A 154 -8.89 -5.63 -11.72
N ILE A 155 -8.89 -6.76 -12.44
CA ILE A 155 -7.93 -6.97 -13.53
C ILE A 155 -8.16 -6.02 -14.71
N ARG A 156 -9.42 -5.71 -15.03
CA ARG A 156 -9.72 -4.77 -16.10
C ARG A 156 -9.24 -3.36 -15.76
N ASP A 157 -9.44 -2.94 -14.52
CA ASP A 157 -9.00 -1.64 -14.03
C ASP A 157 -7.48 -1.53 -14.09
N ILE A 158 -6.76 -2.55 -13.60
CA ILE A 158 -5.29 -2.59 -13.65
C ILE A 158 -4.80 -2.52 -15.11
N LEU A 159 -5.36 -3.31 -16.01
CA LEU A 159 -4.99 -3.31 -17.43
C LEU A 159 -5.24 -1.95 -18.09
N GLN A 160 -6.38 -1.34 -17.81
CA GLN A 160 -6.75 -0.04 -18.37
C GLN A 160 -5.80 1.06 -17.90
N ILE A 161 -5.53 1.11 -16.59
CA ILE A 161 -4.64 2.11 -16.00
C ILE A 161 -3.21 1.93 -16.49
N THR A 162 -2.69 0.71 -16.48
CA THR A 162 -1.33 0.41 -16.94
C THR A 162 -1.14 0.85 -18.40
N ARG A 163 -2.05 0.46 -19.30
CA ARG A 163 -1.96 0.84 -20.71
C ARG A 163 -2.02 2.35 -20.93
N ARG A 164 -2.84 3.06 -20.14
CA ARG A 164 -2.94 4.52 -20.20
C ARG A 164 -1.64 5.20 -19.74
N ARG A 165 -0.99 4.68 -18.69
CA ARG A 165 0.21 5.28 -18.12
C ARG A 165 1.49 4.90 -18.88
N ASN A 166 1.63 3.61 -19.20
CA ASN A 166 2.80 3.11 -19.93
C ASN A 166 2.45 1.84 -20.71
N LYS A 167 2.37 1.96 -22.03
CA LYS A 167 2.07 0.86 -22.94
C LYS A 167 3.20 -0.18 -23.12
N TYR A 168 4.38 0.11 -22.61
CA TYR A 168 5.56 -0.76 -22.71
C TYR A 168 5.79 -1.62 -21.49
N VAL A 169 4.92 -1.52 -20.48
CA VAL A 169 4.97 -2.41 -19.32
C VAL A 169 4.17 -3.67 -19.62
N ASP A 170 4.82 -4.82 -19.48
CA ASP A 170 4.17 -6.12 -19.61
C ASP A 170 3.40 -6.46 -18.34
N ILE A 171 2.25 -7.12 -18.49
CA ILE A 171 1.44 -7.61 -17.36
C ILE A 171 1.36 -9.11 -17.42
N ILE A 172 1.77 -9.77 -16.34
CA ILE A 172 1.61 -11.21 -16.14
C ILE A 172 0.50 -11.44 -15.12
N ILE A 173 -0.53 -12.17 -15.52
CA ILE A 173 -1.65 -12.51 -14.64
C ILE A 173 -1.36 -13.85 -13.99
N PHE A 174 -1.37 -13.88 -12.66
CA PHE A 174 -1.34 -15.07 -11.83
C PHE A 174 -2.76 -15.36 -11.37
N PRO A 175 -3.46 -16.31 -12.02
CA PRO A 175 -4.88 -16.55 -11.77
C PRO A 175 -5.08 -17.13 -10.38
N ALA A 176 -5.80 -16.41 -9.53
CA ALA A 176 -6.11 -16.84 -8.17
C ALA A 176 -7.61 -16.79 -7.89
N VAL A 177 -8.07 -17.74 -7.09
CA VAL A 177 -9.37 -17.63 -6.42
C VAL A 177 -9.18 -16.60 -5.29
N VAL A 178 -10.03 -15.56 -5.25
CA VAL A 178 -9.87 -14.42 -4.32
C VAL A 178 -11.01 -14.31 -3.29
N GLN A 179 -11.86 -15.31 -3.20
CA GLN A 179 -12.96 -15.41 -2.23
C GLN A 179 -13.30 -16.86 -1.92
N GLY A 180 -13.90 -17.13 -0.74
CA GLY A 180 -14.22 -18.48 -0.26
C GLY A 180 -13.00 -19.21 0.32
N ASP A 181 -13.21 -20.43 0.81
CA ASP A 181 -12.26 -21.18 1.62
C ASP A 181 -10.94 -21.54 0.89
N ALA A 182 -11.01 -21.73 -0.42
CA ALA A 182 -9.82 -22.05 -1.23
C ALA A 182 -8.96 -20.82 -1.59
N ALA A 183 -9.41 -19.60 -1.27
CA ALA A 183 -8.77 -18.38 -1.73
C ALA A 183 -7.37 -18.20 -1.15
N ALA A 184 -7.18 -18.38 0.15
CA ALA A 184 -5.89 -18.22 0.81
C ALA A 184 -4.81 -19.10 0.18
N GLN A 185 -5.10 -20.38 0.03
CA GLN A 185 -4.16 -21.35 -0.57
C GLN A 185 -3.86 -21.01 -2.04
N SER A 186 -4.88 -20.59 -2.81
CA SER A 186 -4.71 -20.16 -4.20
C SER A 186 -3.80 -18.95 -4.32
N ILE A 187 -3.98 -17.94 -3.47
CA ILE A 187 -3.17 -16.71 -3.44
C ILE A 187 -1.71 -17.04 -3.10
N VAL A 188 -1.48 -17.81 -2.03
CA VAL A 188 -0.13 -18.24 -1.61
C VAL A 188 0.61 -18.92 -2.76
N ARG A 189 -0.02 -19.90 -3.40
CA ARG A 189 0.57 -20.62 -4.52
C ARG A 189 0.99 -19.73 -5.67
N GLN A 190 0.20 -18.69 -5.97
CA GLN A 190 0.53 -17.77 -7.07
C GLN A 190 1.65 -16.79 -6.68
N ILE A 191 1.72 -16.35 -5.43
CA ILE A 191 2.84 -15.55 -4.93
C ILE A 191 4.14 -16.36 -4.97
N GLU A 192 4.11 -17.61 -4.51
CA GLU A 192 5.25 -18.53 -4.57
C GLU A 192 5.72 -18.76 -6.00
N CYS A 193 4.78 -19.05 -6.92
CA CYS A 193 5.06 -19.23 -8.34
C CYS A 193 5.74 -18.00 -8.95
N ALA A 194 5.24 -16.79 -8.67
CA ALA A 194 5.87 -15.55 -9.15
C ALA A 194 7.30 -15.41 -8.66
N ASN A 195 7.56 -15.75 -7.39
CA ASN A 195 8.89 -15.66 -6.76
C ASN A 195 9.86 -16.74 -7.25
N GLU A 196 9.39 -17.99 -7.41
CA GLU A 196 10.21 -19.10 -7.86
C GLU A 196 10.76 -18.85 -9.27
N PHE A 197 9.90 -18.41 -10.18
CA PHE A 197 10.28 -18.16 -11.58
C PHE A 197 10.76 -16.72 -11.85
N LYS A 198 10.72 -15.82 -10.86
CA LYS A 198 11.13 -14.40 -10.97
C LYS A 198 10.51 -13.73 -12.19
N MET A 199 9.21 -13.89 -12.36
CA MET A 199 8.52 -13.52 -13.60
C MET A 199 8.18 -12.04 -13.71
N CYS A 200 8.28 -11.25 -12.63
CA CYS A 200 7.92 -9.84 -12.63
C CYS A 200 8.80 -9.02 -11.68
N ASP A 201 8.83 -7.71 -11.91
CA ASP A 201 9.60 -6.74 -11.10
C ASP A 201 8.81 -6.21 -9.91
N VAL A 202 7.47 -6.23 -10.00
CA VAL A 202 6.51 -5.82 -8.95
C VAL A 202 5.33 -6.77 -9.01
N LEU A 203 4.79 -7.14 -7.87
CA LEU A 203 3.63 -8.00 -7.74
C LEU A 203 2.46 -7.25 -7.10
N ILE A 204 1.34 -7.15 -7.78
CA ILE A 204 0.09 -6.63 -7.23
C ILE A 204 -0.75 -7.81 -6.74
N VAL A 205 -1.08 -7.82 -5.45
CA VAL A 205 -1.96 -8.82 -4.85
C VAL A 205 -3.24 -8.13 -4.42
N GLY A 206 -4.37 -8.53 -5.00
CA GLY A 206 -5.58 -7.81 -4.68
C GLY A 206 -6.85 -8.37 -5.29
N ARG A 207 -7.95 -7.71 -4.89
CA ARG A 207 -9.29 -7.99 -5.43
C ARG A 207 -10.10 -6.71 -5.58
N GLY A 208 -11.19 -6.79 -6.32
CA GLY A 208 -12.23 -5.75 -6.27
C GLY A 208 -12.92 -5.70 -4.92
N GLY A 209 -13.73 -4.69 -4.66
CA GLY A 209 -14.50 -4.53 -3.43
C GLY A 209 -15.35 -5.75 -3.10
N GLY A 210 -15.78 -5.89 -1.85
CA GLY A 210 -16.59 -6.98 -1.33
C GLY A 210 -16.93 -6.79 0.14
N SER A 211 -17.57 -7.78 0.74
CA SER A 211 -17.85 -7.80 2.17
C SER A 211 -16.60 -8.06 3.02
N LEU A 212 -16.67 -7.84 4.34
CA LEU A 212 -15.56 -8.14 5.24
C LEU A 212 -15.15 -9.62 5.17
N GLU A 213 -16.13 -10.52 5.04
CA GLU A 213 -15.94 -11.95 4.90
C GLU A 213 -15.14 -12.30 3.63
N ASP A 214 -15.38 -11.57 2.55
CA ASP A 214 -14.66 -11.72 1.29
C ASP A 214 -13.19 -11.29 1.38
N LEU A 215 -12.84 -10.44 2.36
CA LEU A 215 -11.47 -9.97 2.59
C LEU A 215 -10.69 -10.86 3.57
N LEU A 216 -11.37 -11.75 4.29
CA LEU A 216 -10.74 -12.64 5.27
C LEU A 216 -9.58 -13.47 4.71
N PRO A 217 -9.65 -14.04 3.50
CA PRO A 217 -8.54 -14.80 2.93
C PRO A 217 -7.22 -14.02 2.87
N PHE A 218 -7.27 -12.71 2.65
CA PHE A 218 -6.08 -11.83 2.64
C PHE A 218 -5.56 -11.49 4.05
N SER A 219 -6.29 -11.88 5.08
CA SER A 219 -5.88 -11.79 6.49
C SER A 219 -5.52 -13.16 7.07
N GLU A 220 -5.48 -14.22 6.24
CA GLU A 220 -4.96 -15.51 6.64
C GLU A 220 -3.44 -15.48 6.81
N GLU A 221 -2.93 -16.13 7.87
CA GLU A 221 -1.50 -16.11 8.20
C GLU A 221 -0.63 -16.62 7.06
N SER A 222 -1.07 -17.65 6.36
CA SER A 222 -0.35 -18.19 5.21
C SER A 222 -0.14 -17.14 4.10
N VAL A 223 -1.15 -16.30 3.83
CA VAL A 223 -1.05 -15.24 2.84
C VAL A 223 -0.14 -14.13 3.33
N VAL A 224 -0.27 -13.72 4.60
CA VAL A 224 0.57 -12.69 5.22
C VAL A 224 2.05 -13.11 5.18
N HIS A 225 2.35 -14.35 5.54
CA HIS A 225 3.70 -14.89 5.47
C HIS A 225 4.24 -14.97 4.03
N ALA A 226 3.40 -15.40 3.07
CA ALA A 226 3.81 -15.47 1.67
C ALA A 226 4.13 -14.08 1.09
N VAL A 227 3.36 -13.05 1.46
CA VAL A 227 3.61 -11.67 1.08
C VAL A 227 4.89 -11.14 1.72
N ALA A 228 5.07 -11.33 3.02
CA ALA A 228 6.26 -10.87 3.74
C ALA A 228 7.56 -11.58 3.31
N ALA A 229 7.46 -12.85 2.92
CA ALA A 229 8.61 -13.63 2.43
C ALA A 229 8.91 -13.41 0.95
N SER A 230 8.11 -12.63 0.24
CA SER A 230 8.29 -12.36 -1.18
C SER A 230 9.61 -11.60 -1.41
N LYS A 231 10.36 -12.05 -2.41
CA LYS A 231 11.58 -11.37 -2.90
C LYS A 231 11.25 -10.32 -3.96
N ILE A 232 10.07 -10.40 -4.54
CA ILE A 232 9.52 -9.43 -5.46
C ILE A 232 8.71 -8.43 -4.63
N PRO A 233 8.91 -7.11 -4.76
CA PRO A 233 8.15 -6.13 -4.02
C PRO A 233 6.64 -6.26 -4.29
N VAL A 234 5.85 -6.29 -3.22
CA VAL A 234 4.40 -6.55 -3.26
C VAL A 234 3.62 -5.28 -2.97
N ILE A 235 2.64 -5.00 -3.83
CA ILE A 235 1.61 -3.98 -3.61
C ILE A 235 0.32 -4.70 -3.25
N SER A 236 -0.18 -4.48 -2.05
CA SER A 236 -1.52 -4.95 -1.65
C SER A 236 -2.60 -3.99 -2.13
N ALA A 237 -3.63 -4.53 -2.77
CA ALA A 237 -4.79 -3.80 -3.29
C ALA A 237 -6.09 -4.55 -2.94
N VAL A 238 -6.31 -4.79 -1.65
CA VAL A 238 -7.34 -5.69 -1.16
C VAL A 238 -8.57 -4.94 -0.65
N GLY A 239 -8.38 -3.86 0.10
CA GLY A 239 -9.46 -3.14 0.78
C GLY A 239 -9.61 -1.69 0.35
N HIS A 240 -10.75 -1.09 0.65
CA HIS A 240 -10.97 0.35 0.55
C HIS A 240 -10.26 1.08 1.69
N GLU A 241 -10.33 2.42 1.73
CA GLU A 241 -9.61 3.24 2.71
C GLU A 241 -9.88 2.84 4.18
N ILE A 242 -11.07 2.34 4.49
CA ILE A 242 -11.53 2.01 5.85
C ILE A 242 -11.22 0.55 6.22
N ASP A 243 -11.19 -0.37 5.26
CA ASP A 243 -11.09 -1.81 5.51
C ASP A 243 -9.66 -2.29 5.24
N TRP A 244 -8.90 -2.56 6.32
CA TRP A 244 -7.53 -3.05 6.24
C TRP A 244 -7.49 -4.58 6.39
N SER A 245 -6.85 -5.23 5.43
CA SER A 245 -6.46 -6.64 5.56
C SER A 245 -5.07 -6.76 6.23
N LEU A 246 -4.76 -7.92 6.82
CA LEU A 246 -3.42 -8.15 7.39
C LEU A 246 -2.33 -8.20 6.31
N CYS A 247 -2.69 -8.57 5.08
CA CYS A 247 -1.82 -8.48 3.91
C CYS A 247 -1.35 -7.04 3.63
N ASP A 248 -2.19 -6.01 3.89
CA ASP A 248 -1.83 -4.60 3.70
C ASP A 248 -0.67 -4.15 4.60
N PHE A 249 -0.57 -4.71 5.81
CA PHE A 249 0.53 -4.43 6.73
C PHE A 249 1.82 -5.15 6.33
N ALA A 250 1.71 -6.36 5.77
CA ALA A 250 2.86 -7.16 5.36
C ALA A 250 3.44 -6.72 4.01
N ALA A 251 2.62 -6.17 3.12
CA ALA A 251 3.04 -5.70 1.81
C ALA A 251 4.00 -4.52 1.89
N ASP A 252 4.87 -4.38 0.88
CA ASP A 252 5.83 -3.29 0.77
C ASP A 252 5.13 -1.94 0.54
N ARG A 253 4.00 -1.97 -0.17
CA ARG A 253 3.12 -0.82 -0.37
C ARG A 253 1.65 -1.25 -0.31
N ARG A 254 0.84 -0.36 0.24
CA ARG A 254 -0.62 -0.48 0.20
C ARG A 254 -1.22 0.45 -0.84
N ALA A 255 -2.20 -0.04 -1.55
CA ALA A 255 -3.08 0.75 -2.41
C ALA A 255 -4.54 0.56 -1.99
N PRO A 256 -5.35 1.63 -1.93
CA PRO A 256 -6.76 1.52 -1.52
C PRO A 256 -7.65 0.84 -2.57
N THR A 257 -7.19 0.70 -3.79
CA THR A 257 -7.92 0.07 -4.89
C THR A 257 -6.95 -0.59 -5.89
N PRO A 258 -7.41 -1.56 -6.69
CA PRO A 258 -6.62 -2.12 -7.78
C PRO A 258 -6.13 -1.08 -8.79
N SER A 259 -6.95 -0.06 -9.07
CA SER A 259 -6.58 1.07 -9.93
C SER A 259 -5.41 1.86 -9.34
N ALA A 260 -5.48 2.20 -8.03
CA ALA A 260 -4.40 2.89 -7.33
C ALA A 260 -3.11 2.06 -7.28
N ALA A 261 -3.23 0.72 -7.15
CA ALA A 261 -2.06 -0.17 -7.21
C ALA A 261 -1.36 -0.11 -8.56
N ALA A 262 -2.11 -0.08 -9.65
CA ALA A 262 -1.56 0.09 -10.99
C ALA A 262 -0.89 1.46 -11.15
N GLU A 263 -1.44 2.52 -10.54
CA GLU A 263 -0.84 3.85 -10.57
C GLU A 263 0.48 3.92 -9.78
N ILE A 264 0.56 3.23 -8.64
CA ILE A 264 1.77 3.14 -7.84
C ILE A 264 2.84 2.28 -8.54
N ALA A 265 2.43 1.17 -9.16
CA ALA A 265 3.33 0.26 -9.84
C ALA A 265 3.91 0.84 -11.13
N VAL A 266 3.13 1.61 -11.90
CA VAL A 266 3.49 2.01 -13.26
C VAL A 266 3.64 3.52 -13.37
N PRO A 267 4.86 4.05 -13.63
CA PRO A 267 5.07 5.48 -13.85
C PRO A 267 4.44 5.94 -15.18
N ILE A 268 4.12 7.24 -15.25
CA ILE A 268 3.64 7.86 -16.48
C ILE A 268 4.82 8.00 -17.45
N LEU A 269 4.70 7.37 -18.60
CA LEU A 269 5.74 7.39 -19.63
C LEU A 269 6.00 8.81 -20.14
N ASP A 270 4.92 9.55 -20.40
CA ASP A 270 5.02 10.91 -20.95
C ASP A 270 5.76 11.87 -20.01
N ASP A 271 5.57 11.73 -18.69
CA ASP A 271 6.30 12.52 -17.70
C ASP A 271 7.81 12.23 -17.74
N ALA A 272 8.17 10.95 -17.87
CA ALA A 272 9.57 10.53 -17.98
C ALA A 272 10.22 11.04 -19.29
N LEU A 273 9.51 10.95 -20.41
CA LEU A 273 9.97 11.46 -21.69
C LEU A 273 10.10 12.98 -21.66
N TYR A 274 9.13 13.68 -21.11
CA TYR A 274 9.17 15.13 -20.94
C TYR A 274 10.37 15.57 -20.10
N PHE A 275 10.63 14.89 -18.99
CA PHE A 275 11.80 15.17 -18.16
C PHE A 275 13.11 14.99 -18.93
N LEU A 276 13.22 13.92 -19.72
CA LEU A 276 14.42 13.67 -20.56
C LEU A 276 14.59 14.75 -21.63
N GLU A 277 13.50 15.17 -22.27
CA GLU A 277 13.54 16.22 -23.30
C GLU A 277 13.92 17.59 -22.70
N GLN A 278 13.39 17.89 -21.52
CA GLN A 278 13.79 19.10 -20.77
C GLN A 278 15.28 19.08 -20.44
N LYS A 279 15.80 17.96 -19.90
CA LYS A 279 17.22 17.83 -19.55
C LYS A 279 18.12 17.89 -20.79
N LYS A 280 17.70 17.33 -21.91
CA LYS A 280 18.40 17.47 -23.19
C LYS A 280 18.48 18.93 -23.62
N SER A 281 17.36 19.66 -23.58
CA SER A 281 17.30 21.08 -23.95
C SER A 281 18.17 21.96 -23.05
N GLU A 282 18.12 21.71 -21.72
CA GLU A 282 18.99 22.40 -20.75
C GLU A 282 20.47 22.14 -21.08
N PHE A 283 20.84 20.91 -21.35
CA PHE A 283 22.21 20.53 -21.70
C PHE A 283 22.68 21.19 -23.02
N GLU A 284 21.86 21.17 -24.06
CA GLU A 284 22.17 21.82 -25.33
C GLU A 284 22.34 23.34 -25.19
N SER A 285 21.50 23.99 -24.40
CA SER A 285 21.58 25.41 -24.13
C SER A 285 22.86 25.78 -23.37
N GLU A 286 23.25 24.97 -22.38
CA GLU A 286 24.46 25.18 -21.60
C GLU A 286 25.73 25.02 -22.47
N ILE A 287 25.75 24.00 -23.36
CA ILE A 287 26.85 23.85 -24.30
C ILE A 287 26.93 25.03 -25.25
N ARG A 288 25.81 25.49 -25.82
CA ARG A 288 25.80 26.68 -26.70
C ARG A 288 26.34 27.89 -25.97
N ARG A 289 25.88 28.15 -24.75
CA ARG A 289 26.36 29.27 -23.94
C ARG A 289 27.87 29.19 -23.70
N ARG A 290 28.41 28.00 -23.40
CA ARG A 290 29.87 27.80 -23.24
C ARG A 290 30.63 28.06 -24.54
N VAL A 291 30.12 27.56 -25.64
CA VAL A 291 30.76 27.78 -26.96
C VAL A 291 30.75 29.26 -27.36
N GLU A 292 29.63 29.96 -27.13
CA GLU A 292 29.54 31.41 -27.41
C GLU A 292 30.46 32.23 -26.52
N ASN A 293 30.54 31.90 -25.23
CA ASN A 293 31.47 32.56 -24.32
C ASN A 293 32.96 32.35 -24.76
N LEU A 294 33.30 31.12 -25.18
CA LEU A 294 34.63 30.83 -25.70
C LEU A 294 34.90 31.57 -27.01
N LYS A 295 33.92 31.70 -27.93
CA LYS A 295 34.04 32.49 -29.16
C LYS A 295 34.26 33.95 -28.85
N LEU A 296 33.52 34.49 -27.89
CA LEU A 296 33.71 35.91 -27.45
C LEU A 296 35.09 36.11 -26.85
N MET A 297 35.57 35.18 -26.01
CA MET A 297 36.90 35.23 -25.46
C MET A 297 37.97 35.19 -26.58
N ILE A 298 37.80 34.29 -27.56
CA ILE A 298 38.71 34.22 -28.70
C ILE A 298 38.66 35.52 -29.54
N LYS A 299 37.49 36.11 -29.72
CA LYS A 299 37.34 37.35 -30.48
C LYS A 299 38.05 38.53 -29.80
N GLU A 300 38.12 38.56 -28.47
CA GLU A 300 38.91 39.54 -27.73
C GLU A 300 40.43 39.44 -28.01
N PHE A 301 40.87 38.27 -28.47
CA PHE A 301 42.27 37.97 -28.86
C PHE A 301 42.49 38.08 -30.39
N SER A 302 41.57 38.75 -31.13
CA SER A 302 41.80 38.98 -32.54
C SER A 302 43.08 39.83 -32.74
N PRO A 303 43.86 39.62 -33.83
CA PRO A 303 45.10 40.36 -34.06
C PRO A 303 44.94 41.87 -34.00
N GLU A 304 43.83 42.39 -34.53
CA GLU A 304 43.53 43.84 -34.54
C GLU A 304 43.29 44.39 -33.12
N THR A 305 42.56 43.62 -32.31
CA THR A 305 42.28 44.05 -30.92
C THR A 305 43.53 43.95 -30.04
N MET A 306 44.33 42.93 -30.26
CA MET A 306 45.60 42.74 -29.57
C MET A 306 46.62 43.79 -29.96
N GLU A 307 46.71 44.12 -31.25
CA GLU A 307 47.64 45.16 -31.73
C GLU A 307 47.32 46.52 -31.16
N LEU A 308 46.03 46.89 -31.12
CA LEU A 308 45.60 48.18 -30.52
C LEU A 308 45.85 48.22 -29.00
N LYS A 309 45.58 47.15 -28.29
CA LYS A 309 45.87 47.02 -26.85
C LYS A 309 47.37 46.94 -26.57
N PHE A 310 48.08 46.26 -27.41
CA PHE A 310 49.54 46.14 -27.27
C PHE A 310 50.22 47.50 -27.40
N ARG A 311 49.84 48.30 -28.41
CA ARG A 311 50.41 49.62 -28.64
C ARG A 311 50.05 50.63 -27.54
N SER A 312 48.87 50.55 -26.92
CA SER A 312 48.42 51.48 -25.89
C SER A 312 48.79 51.09 -24.45
N ILE A 313 49.13 49.83 -24.20
CA ILE A 313 49.34 49.29 -22.85
C ILE A 313 50.53 48.33 -22.81
N GLU A 314 51.53 48.62 -23.60
CA GLU A 314 52.67 47.71 -23.80
C GLU A 314 53.36 47.29 -22.49
N GLN A 315 53.65 48.21 -21.62
CA GLN A 315 54.28 47.89 -20.36
C GLN A 315 53.39 47.20 -19.29
N PRO A 316 52.21 47.69 -18.99
CA PRO A 316 51.34 47.01 -18.03
C PRO A 316 50.86 45.64 -18.48
N LEU A 317 50.77 45.39 -19.81
CA LEU A 317 50.33 44.12 -20.36
C LEU A 317 51.45 43.07 -20.31
N LEU A 318 52.69 43.50 -20.61
CA LEU A 318 53.88 42.68 -20.41
C LEU A 318 54.05 42.27 -18.94
N GLN A 319 53.83 43.26 -18.01
CA GLN A 319 53.89 42.99 -16.59
C GLN A 319 52.77 42.02 -16.13
N ARG A 320 51.54 42.20 -16.67
CA ARG A 320 50.42 41.28 -16.39
C ARG A 320 50.63 39.91 -17.01
N PHE A 321 51.22 39.85 -18.23
CA PHE A 321 51.59 38.59 -18.89
C PHE A 321 52.66 37.84 -18.12
N ASP A 322 53.72 38.57 -17.69
CA ASP A 322 54.79 38.00 -16.89
C ASP A 322 54.25 37.48 -15.54
N SER A 323 53.40 38.29 -14.88
CA SER A 323 52.75 37.87 -13.63
C SER A 323 51.83 36.67 -13.83
N ALA A 324 51.08 36.62 -14.94
CA ALA A 324 50.22 35.48 -15.25
C ALA A 324 51.04 34.23 -15.58
N LYS A 325 52.15 34.43 -16.33
CA LYS A 325 53.11 33.36 -16.66
C LYS A 325 53.79 32.81 -15.40
N GLU A 326 54.26 33.73 -14.51
CA GLU A 326 54.85 33.32 -13.23
C GLU A 326 53.87 32.60 -12.34
N SER A 327 52.61 33.09 -12.27
CA SER A 327 51.54 32.43 -11.53
C SER A 327 51.18 31.05 -12.09
N LEU A 328 51.13 30.93 -13.43
CA LEU A 328 50.88 29.67 -14.10
C LEU A 328 52.01 28.67 -13.85
N LEU A 329 53.27 29.13 -13.99
CA LEU A 329 54.46 28.34 -13.72
C LEU A 329 54.56 27.96 -12.25
N SER A 330 54.26 28.91 -11.35
CA SER A 330 54.21 28.63 -9.93
C SER A 330 53.13 27.60 -9.58
N ASN A 331 51.90 27.82 -10.07
CA ASN A 331 50.79 26.86 -9.86
C ASN A 331 51.08 25.48 -10.49
N MET A 332 51.69 25.44 -11.69
CA MET A 332 52.11 24.18 -12.29
C MET A 332 53.25 23.52 -11.49
N THR A 333 54.22 24.31 -11.04
CA THR A 333 55.31 23.85 -10.16
C THR A 333 54.75 23.32 -8.84
N GLU A 334 53.81 24.03 -8.27
CA GLU A 334 53.16 23.62 -7.03
C GLU A 334 52.34 22.32 -7.20
N ARG A 335 51.58 22.20 -8.32
CA ARG A 335 50.88 20.95 -8.65
C ARG A 335 51.83 19.79 -8.94
N VAL A 336 52.91 20.05 -9.70
CA VAL A 336 53.94 19.03 -9.98
C VAL A 336 54.65 18.64 -8.68
N ASN A 337 55.02 19.62 -7.87
CA ASN A 337 55.65 19.36 -6.57
C ASN A 337 54.69 18.64 -5.63
N GLY A 338 53.39 19.02 -5.61
CA GLY A 338 52.39 18.32 -4.86
C GLY A 338 52.22 16.86 -5.32
N ALA A 339 52.21 16.65 -6.65
CA ALA A 339 52.18 15.30 -7.20
C ALA A 339 53.46 14.50 -6.90
N LYS A 340 54.63 15.16 -6.98
CA LYS A 340 55.90 14.55 -6.60
C LYS A 340 55.92 14.20 -5.10
N THR A 341 55.52 15.12 -4.25
CA THR A 341 55.45 14.91 -2.79
C THR A 341 54.48 13.77 -2.44
N LEU A 342 53.36 13.70 -3.18
CA LEU A 342 52.40 12.58 -3.01
C LEU A 342 53.05 11.26 -3.45
N LEU A 343 53.71 11.27 -4.60
CA LEU A 343 54.45 10.12 -5.11
C LEU A 343 55.59 9.68 -4.16
N GLU A 344 56.39 10.63 -3.67
CA GLU A 344 57.45 10.39 -2.69
C GLU A 344 56.87 9.79 -1.38
N LYS A 345 55.76 10.33 -0.91
CA LYS A 345 55.03 9.74 0.25
C LYS A 345 54.60 8.29 -0.04
N GLN A 346 54.07 8.04 -1.23
CA GLN A 346 53.65 6.69 -1.61
C GLN A 346 54.85 5.76 -1.76
N ILE A 347 55.99 6.25 -2.34
CA ILE A 347 57.25 5.51 -2.43
C ILE A 347 57.75 5.21 -1.01
N LEU A 348 57.77 6.23 -0.13
CA LEU A 348 58.24 6.05 1.25
C LEU A 348 57.37 5.04 2.04
N ILE A 349 56.06 5.06 1.78
CA ILE A 349 55.14 4.06 2.34
C ILE A 349 55.48 2.67 1.80
N LEU A 350 55.68 2.56 0.48
CA LEU A 350 56.06 1.30 -0.15
C LEU A 350 57.44 0.81 0.28
N GLU A 351 58.44 1.73 0.36
CA GLU A 351 59.77 1.42 0.85
C GLU A 351 59.73 1.00 2.32
N ASN A 352 58.98 1.72 3.15
CA ASN A 352 58.79 1.35 4.55
C ASN A 352 57.99 0.05 4.73
N ALA A 353 57.10 -0.26 3.80
CA ALA A 353 56.39 -1.53 3.74
C ALA A 353 57.20 -2.66 3.11
N SER A 354 58.33 -2.31 2.47
CA SER A 354 59.20 -3.31 1.85
C SER A 354 59.87 -4.17 2.94
N PRO A 355 59.85 -5.49 2.78
CA PRO A 355 60.57 -6.40 3.67
C PRO A 355 62.07 -6.08 3.80
N ALA A 356 62.68 -5.55 2.70
CA ALA A 356 64.06 -5.13 2.67
C ALA A 356 64.38 -3.98 3.63
N ALA A 357 63.53 -2.94 3.68
CA ALA A 357 63.70 -1.82 4.61
C ALA A 357 63.55 -2.22 6.08
N LEU A 358 62.83 -3.27 6.37
CA LEU A 358 62.75 -3.85 7.72
C LEU A 358 64.08 -4.52 8.10
N PHE A 359 64.74 -5.18 7.15
CA PHE A 359 66.03 -5.80 7.36
C PHE A 359 67.14 -4.77 7.62
N GLU A 360 67.18 -3.66 6.91
CA GLU A 360 68.15 -2.56 7.10
C GLU A 360 68.00 -1.88 8.47
N ARG A 361 66.76 -1.84 9.01
CA ARG A 361 66.48 -1.35 10.38
C ARG A 361 66.80 -2.36 11.46
N GLY A 362 67.42 -3.50 11.12
CA GLY A 362 67.91 -4.51 12.08
C GLY A 362 66.86 -5.58 12.46
N TYR A 363 65.72 -5.62 11.75
CA TYR A 363 64.77 -6.73 11.94
C TYR A 363 65.25 -7.95 11.16
N SER A 364 65.12 -9.10 11.69
CA SER A 364 65.42 -10.36 11.06
C SER A 364 64.16 -11.16 10.81
N MET A 365 64.06 -11.76 9.62
CA MET A 365 62.99 -12.68 9.33
C MET A 365 63.31 -14.06 9.84
N VAL A 366 62.58 -14.51 10.82
CA VAL A 366 62.66 -15.89 11.27
C VAL A 366 61.71 -16.72 10.41
N ARG A 367 62.26 -17.57 9.55
CA ARG A 367 61.45 -18.56 8.79
C ARG A 367 61.38 -19.86 9.59
N ASN A 368 60.19 -20.37 9.68
CA ASN A 368 59.99 -21.71 10.18
C ASN A 368 60.39 -22.71 9.09
N SER A 369 60.88 -23.88 9.45
CA SER A 369 61.38 -24.93 8.54
C SER A 369 60.28 -25.51 7.61
N TYR A 370 59.04 -25.04 7.73
CA TYR A 370 57.89 -25.45 6.93
C TYR A 370 57.37 -24.30 6.05
N ASN A 371 58.11 -23.71 5.24
CA ASN A 371 57.87 -22.83 4.07
C ASN A 371 56.43 -22.32 3.86
N THR A 372 55.68 -22.01 4.91
CA THR A 372 54.34 -21.36 4.86
C THR A 372 54.41 -20.03 5.60
#